data_d09db6a7bb3da5458838164491d42ed7
#
_entry.id   d09db6a7bb3da5458838164491d42ed7
#
_cell.length_a   1.000
_cell.length_b   1.000
_cell.length_c   1.000
_cell.angle_alpha   90.00
_cell.angle_beta   90.00
_cell.angle_gamma   90.00
#
_symmetry.space_group_name_H-M   'P 1'
#
loop_
_entity.id
_entity.type
_entity.pdbx_description
1 polymer ?
#
loop_
_entity_poly.entity_id
_entity_poly.type
_entity_poly.pdbx_seq_one_letter_code
_entity_poly.pdbx_strand_id
1 'polypeptide(L)'
;MQKGHSRSYSVQMARLEMIEFEHVIHINSPDKPREWISRESLWQGLVYRARHPGHFSQGLESEIEQEHDQGFIRVIKAGAMELRDQVTLYPDMEIQTLIDGRTEAMHAESKTLIEEPGADQLQVRFYYRRSGLPSVSGVDAEAVLKSAP
;
A
#
# COMPACT_ATOMS: atom_id res chain seq x y z
N MET A 1 -40.34 -11.42 6.16
CA MET A 1 -40.04 -10.05 6.57
C MET A 1 -38.64 -9.91 7.05
N GLN A 2 -38.29 -10.54 8.10
CA GLN A 2 -36.95 -10.46 8.67
C GLN A 2 -35.88 -10.94 7.71
N LYS A 3 -36.19 -11.92 6.92
CA LYS A 3 -35.25 -12.51 5.99
C LYS A 3 -34.76 -11.50 4.95
N GLY A 4 -35.65 -10.67 4.44
CA GLY A 4 -35.28 -9.66 3.47
C GLY A 4 -34.32 -8.63 4.05
N HIS A 5 -34.56 -8.24 5.28
CA HIS A 5 -33.72 -7.27 5.95
C HIS A 5 -32.32 -7.82 6.19
N SER A 6 -32.21 -9.06 6.61
CA SER A 6 -30.94 -9.71 6.82
C SER A 6 -30.08 -9.72 5.57
N ARG A 7 -30.71 -10.04 4.47
CA ARG A 7 -30.02 -10.13 3.20
C ARG A 7 -29.48 -8.77 2.73
N SER A 8 -30.31 -7.75 2.83
CA SER A 8 -29.90 -6.39 2.48
C SER A 8 -28.77 -5.92 3.37
N TYR A 9 -28.86 -6.23 4.62
CA TYR A 9 -27.86 -5.85 5.60
C TYR A 9 -26.50 -6.46 5.24
N SER A 10 -26.47 -7.73 4.87
CA SER A 10 -25.23 -8.39 4.47
C SER A 10 -24.57 -7.74 3.28
N VAL A 11 -25.34 -7.35 2.28
CA VAL A 11 -24.82 -6.69 1.10
C VAL A 11 -24.23 -5.34 1.46
N GLN A 12 -24.88 -4.59 2.33
CA GLN A 12 -24.36 -3.31 2.78
C GLN A 12 -23.07 -3.48 3.56
N MET A 13 -23.00 -4.48 4.41
CA MET A 13 -21.78 -4.76 5.15
C MET A 13 -20.60 -5.01 4.22
N ALA A 14 -20.81 -5.79 3.18
CA ALA A 14 -19.76 -6.07 2.22
C ALA A 14 -19.26 -4.78 1.55
N ARG A 15 -20.15 -3.86 1.25
CA ARG A 15 -19.78 -2.57 0.65
C ARG A 15 -19.01 -1.69 1.63
N LEU A 16 -19.42 -1.68 2.89
CA LEU A 16 -18.77 -0.88 3.92
C LEU A 16 -17.35 -1.33 4.18
N GLU A 17 -17.01 -2.54 3.78
CA GLU A 17 -15.66 -3.05 3.93
C GLU A 17 -14.73 -2.63 2.81
N MET A 18 -15.25 -1.98 1.77
CA MET A 18 -14.40 -1.44 0.72
C MET A 18 -13.86 -0.09 1.13
N ILE A 19 -12.55 0.03 1.12
CA ILE A 19 -11.85 1.26 1.43
C ILE A 19 -10.99 1.65 0.24
N GLU A 20 -11.06 2.92 -0.11
CA GLU A 20 -10.28 3.44 -1.23
C GLU A 20 -9.83 4.84 -0.87
N PHE A 21 -8.55 5.13 -1.09
CA PHE A 21 -8.09 6.48 -0.85
C PHE A 21 -6.91 6.81 -1.74
N GLU A 22 -6.69 8.10 -1.89
CA GLU A 22 -5.61 8.63 -2.71
C GLU A 22 -4.97 9.78 -1.95
N HIS A 23 -3.64 9.87 -2.02
CA HIS A 23 -2.91 10.88 -1.28
C HIS A 23 -1.70 11.32 -2.09
N VAL A 24 -1.46 12.61 -2.13
CA VAL A 24 -0.32 13.20 -2.83
C VAL A 24 0.61 13.85 -1.83
N ILE A 25 1.89 13.51 -1.93
CA ILE A 25 2.94 14.13 -1.13
C ILE A 25 3.86 14.89 -2.07
N HIS A 26 3.98 16.20 -1.84
CA HIS A 26 4.90 17.04 -2.61
C HIS A 26 6.31 16.87 -2.06
N ILE A 27 7.23 16.49 -2.93
CA ILE A 27 8.61 16.22 -2.54
C ILE A 27 9.48 17.43 -2.82
N ASN A 28 9.47 17.90 -4.08
CA ASN A 28 10.21 19.09 -4.49
C ASN A 28 9.23 20.17 -4.92
N SER A 29 9.50 21.39 -4.50
CA SER A 29 8.77 22.55 -5.01
C SER A 29 9.72 23.72 -5.13
N PRO A 30 9.43 24.70 -6.00
CA PRO A 30 10.27 25.89 -6.15
C PRO A 30 10.48 26.66 -4.85
N ASP A 31 9.57 26.52 -3.90
CA ASP A 31 9.63 27.21 -2.60
C ASP A 31 10.72 26.69 -1.68
N LYS A 32 11.17 25.45 -1.88
CA LYS A 32 12.09 24.78 -0.96
C LYS A 32 13.24 24.12 -1.72
N PRO A 33 14.04 24.89 -2.44
CA PRO A 33 15.09 24.31 -3.28
C PRO A 33 16.18 23.57 -2.51
N ARG A 34 16.32 23.84 -1.21
CA ARG A 34 17.34 23.18 -0.39
C ARG A 34 17.00 21.75 -0.04
N GLU A 35 15.75 21.39 -0.20
CA GLU A 35 15.27 20.04 0.16
C GLU A 35 15.09 19.16 -1.07
N TRP A 36 15.64 19.61 -2.20
CA TRP A 36 15.45 18.88 -3.44
C TRP A 36 16.18 17.56 -3.45
N ILE A 37 15.46 16.55 -3.93
CA ILE A 37 16.03 15.25 -4.20
C ILE A 37 15.76 14.89 -5.66
N SER A 38 16.62 14.07 -6.22
CA SER A 38 16.43 13.62 -7.58
C SER A 38 15.35 12.54 -7.66
N ARG A 39 14.80 12.37 -8.84
CA ARG A 39 13.86 11.28 -9.10
C ARG A 39 14.48 9.94 -8.75
N GLU A 40 15.74 9.75 -9.11
CA GLU A 40 16.45 8.52 -8.81
C GLU A 40 16.58 8.28 -7.30
N SER A 41 16.95 9.31 -6.55
CA SER A 41 17.03 9.19 -5.09
C SER A 41 15.67 8.88 -4.47
N LEU A 42 14.63 9.52 -4.98
CA LEU A 42 13.27 9.25 -4.53
C LEU A 42 12.91 7.79 -4.81
N TRP A 43 13.21 7.32 -6.01
CA TRP A 43 12.94 5.93 -6.38
C TRP A 43 13.64 4.95 -5.43
N GLN A 44 14.91 5.18 -5.17
CA GLN A 44 15.67 4.33 -4.26
C GLN A 44 15.07 4.30 -2.87
N GLY A 45 14.61 5.45 -2.39
CA GLY A 45 13.95 5.54 -1.09
C GLY A 45 12.65 4.79 -1.05
N LEU A 46 11.85 4.88 -2.11
CA LEU A 46 10.58 4.17 -2.19
C LEU A 46 10.79 2.65 -2.26
N VAL A 47 11.78 2.21 -3.01
CA VAL A 47 12.11 0.78 -3.08
C VAL A 47 12.60 0.28 -1.73
N TYR A 48 13.46 1.03 -1.07
CA TYR A 48 13.94 0.66 0.26
C TYR A 48 12.77 0.49 1.23
N ARG A 49 11.84 1.43 1.19
CA ARG A 49 10.66 1.38 2.05
C ARG A 49 9.78 0.16 1.72
N ALA A 50 9.65 -0.17 0.45
CA ALA A 50 8.89 -1.35 0.05
C ALA A 50 9.55 -2.64 0.54
N ARG A 51 10.87 -2.68 0.56
CA ARG A 51 11.61 -3.85 1.01
C ARG A 51 11.69 -3.96 2.53
N HIS A 52 11.60 -2.83 3.23
CA HIS A 52 11.78 -2.79 4.69
C HIS A 52 10.67 -1.98 5.37
N PRO A 53 9.41 -2.36 5.17
CA PRO A 53 8.31 -1.57 5.74
C PRO A 53 8.36 -1.49 7.27
N GLY A 54 8.94 -2.49 7.92
CA GLY A 54 9.08 -2.48 9.37
C GLY A 54 9.99 -1.39 9.91
N HIS A 55 10.87 -0.84 9.07
CA HIS A 55 11.72 0.28 9.49
C HIS A 55 10.93 1.59 9.61
N PHE A 56 9.73 1.63 9.05
CA PHE A 56 8.93 2.86 8.99
C PHE A 56 7.61 2.74 9.77
N SER A 57 7.29 1.55 10.25
CA SER A 57 6.04 1.31 10.97
C SER A 57 6.29 0.42 12.16
N GLN A 58 5.98 0.96 13.33
CA GLN A 58 6.17 0.24 14.56
C GLN A 58 5.23 -0.97 14.63
N GLY A 59 5.75 -2.09 15.11
CA GLY A 59 4.96 -3.29 15.25
C GLY A 59 4.76 -4.10 13.97
N LEU A 60 5.38 -3.66 12.89
CA LEU A 60 5.28 -4.34 11.61
C LEU A 60 6.60 -5.04 11.31
N GLU A 61 6.53 -6.30 10.94
CA GLU A 61 7.69 -7.07 10.51
C GLU A 61 7.45 -7.54 9.09
N SER A 62 8.53 -7.68 8.34
CA SER A 62 8.42 -8.17 6.98
C SER A 62 9.68 -8.92 6.57
N GLU A 63 9.50 -9.82 5.63
CA GLU A 63 10.64 -10.47 5.00
C GLU A 63 10.31 -10.74 3.53
N ILE A 64 11.34 -10.79 2.70
CA ILE A 64 11.17 -11.09 1.30
C ILE A 64 11.25 -12.60 1.15
N GLU A 65 10.14 -13.17 0.66
CA GLU A 65 10.04 -14.62 0.48
C GLU A 65 10.63 -15.06 -0.86
N GLN A 66 10.47 -14.24 -1.88
CA GLN A 66 10.90 -14.59 -3.22
C GLN A 66 11.20 -13.34 -4.03
N GLU A 67 12.32 -13.36 -4.75
CA GLU A 67 12.67 -12.29 -5.69
C GLU A 67 12.25 -12.69 -7.10
N HIS A 68 11.85 -11.69 -7.88
CA HIS A 68 11.50 -11.83 -9.30
C HIS A 68 12.23 -10.79 -10.11
N ASP A 69 12.21 -10.92 -11.42
CA ASP A 69 12.85 -9.94 -12.30
C ASP A 69 12.26 -8.53 -12.15
N GLN A 70 10.96 -8.43 -11.88
CA GLN A 70 10.27 -7.16 -11.80
C GLN A 70 9.77 -6.84 -10.40
N GLY A 71 10.25 -7.55 -9.39
CA GLY A 71 9.81 -7.28 -8.03
C GLY A 71 10.04 -8.45 -7.10
N PHE A 72 9.15 -8.58 -6.14
CA PHE A 72 9.32 -9.60 -5.10
C PHE A 72 8.00 -9.90 -4.41
N ILE A 73 7.98 -11.06 -3.73
CA ILE A 73 6.89 -11.41 -2.84
C ILE A 73 7.40 -11.20 -1.42
N ARG A 74 6.65 -10.46 -0.63
CA ARG A 74 7.01 -10.23 0.77
C ARG A 74 5.90 -10.75 1.69
N VAL A 75 6.31 -11.14 2.89
CA VAL A 75 5.38 -11.53 3.95
C VAL A 75 5.40 -10.40 4.96
N ILE A 76 4.22 -9.89 5.29
CA ILE A 76 4.04 -8.82 6.26
C ILE A 76 3.36 -9.39 7.47
N LYS A 77 3.94 -9.15 8.63
CA LYS A 77 3.40 -9.63 9.91
C LYS A 77 3.12 -8.44 10.81
N ALA A 78 1.93 -8.39 11.34
CA ALA A 78 1.52 -7.35 12.28
C ALA A 78 0.66 -8.01 13.35
N GLY A 79 1.22 -8.20 14.54
CA GLY A 79 0.55 -8.94 15.58
C GLY A 79 0.29 -10.38 15.16
N ALA A 80 -0.95 -10.81 15.21
CA ALA A 80 -1.34 -12.15 14.79
C ALA A 80 -1.62 -12.26 13.31
N MET A 81 -1.62 -11.14 12.59
CA MET A 81 -1.93 -11.14 11.16
C MET A 81 -0.66 -11.38 10.34
N GLU A 82 -0.80 -12.21 9.34
CA GLU A 82 0.27 -12.43 8.37
C GLU A 82 -0.34 -12.34 6.98
N LEU A 83 0.25 -11.53 6.12
CA LEU A 83 -0.22 -11.33 4.77
C LEU A 83 0.94 -11.46 3.80
N ARG A 84 0.65 -12.05 2.66
CA ARG A 84 1.60 -12.16 1.58
C ARG A 84 1.21 -11.17 0.51
N ASP A 85 2.13 -10.31 0.08
CA ASP A 85 1.83 -9.43 -1.03
C ASP A 85 2.89 -9.51 -2.13
N GLN A 86 2.44 -9.16 -3.33
CA GLN A 86 3.28 -9.15 -4.50
C GLN A 86 3.62 -7.70 -4.82
N VAL A 87 4.92 -7.41 -4.88
CA VAL A 87 5.39 -6.07 -5.19
C VAL A 87 5.97 -6.08 -6.59
N THR A 88 5.48 -5.20 -7.45
CA THR A 88 5.98 -5.03 -8.80
C THR A 88 6.62 -3.66 -8.93
N LEU A 89 7.84 -3.63 -9.45
CA LEU A 89 8.63 -2.42 -9.59
C LEU A 89 8.70 -2.01 -11.07
N TYR A 90 8.30 -0.79 -11.34
CA TYR A 90 8.48 -0.16 -12.63
C TYR A 90 9.52 0.96 -12.41
N PRO A 91 10.80 0.70 -12.72
CA PRO A 91 11.91 1.57 -12.32
C PRO A 91 11.68 3.05 -12.60
N ASP A 92 11.92 3.86 -11.59
CA ASP A 92 11.79 5.32 -11.62
C ASP A 92 10.37 5.83 -11.90
N MET A 93 9.39 4.96 -11.89
CA MET A 93 8.01 5.33 -12.25
C MET A 93 6.99 4.95 -11.20
N GLU A 94 6.92 3.67 -10.85
CA GLU A 94 5.78 3.17 -10.09
C GLU A 94 6.11 1.91 -9.32
N ILE A 95 5.53 1.79 -8.13
CA ILE A 95 5.52 0.54 -7.37
C ILE A 95 4.06 0.12 -7.21
N GLN A 96 3.76 -1.12 -7.54
CA GLN A 96 2.44 -1.69 -7.33
C GLN A 96 2.53 -2.81 -6.31
N THR A 97 1.52 -2.90 -5.44
CA THR A 97 1.42 -4.03 -4.52
C THR A 97 0.06 -4.69 -4.68
N LEU A 98 0.04 -6.00 -4.48
CA LEU A 98 -1.18 -6.77 -4.55
C LEU A 98 -1.20 -7.82 -3.44
N ILE A 99 -2.23 -7.72 -2.59
CA ILE A 99 -2.60 -8.80 -1.68
C ILE A 99 -3.80 -9.46 -2.34
N ASP A 100 -3.63 -10.71 -2.75
CA ASP A 100 -4.66 -11.39 -3.53
C ASP A 100 -5.68 -12.06 -2.60
N GLY A 101 -6.90 -11.55 -2.61
CA GLY A 101 -7.97 -12.05 -1.77
C GLY A 101 -8.37 -13.49 -2.06
N ARG A 102 -7.91 -14.05 -3.18
CA ARG A 102 -8.16 -15.46 -3.48
C ARG A 102 -7.32 -16.39 -2.63
N THR A 103 -6.19 -15.90 -2.13
CA THR A 103 -5.25 -16.69 -1.33
C THR A 103 -4.99 -16.10 0.05
N GLU A 104 -5.33 -14.84 0.26
CA GLU A 104 -5.08 -14.14 1.51
C GLU A 104 -6.40 -13.78 2.20
N ALA A 105 -6.30 -13.36 3.45
CA ALA A 105 -7.47 -13.02 4.27
C ALA A 105 -8.21 -11.78 3.77
N MET A 106 -7.57 -10.98 2.93
CA MET A 106 -8.18 -9.79 2.37
C MET A 106 -7.62 -9.54 0.98
N HIS A 107 -8.28 -8.68 0.23
CA HIS A 107 -7.78 -8.25 -1.06
C HIS A 107 -7.41 -6.77 -0.95
N ALA A 108 -6.21 -6.42 -1.40
CA ALA A 108 -5.78 -5.03 -1.37
C ALA A 108 -4.81 -4.75 -2.51
N GLU A 109 -4.89 -3.55 -3.03
CA GLU A 109 -4.01 -3.09 -4.10
C GLU A 109 -3.49 -1.71 -3.74
N SER A 110 -2.25 -1.44 -4.06
CA SER A 110 -1.72 -0.10 -3.94
C SER A 110 -0.87 0.25 -5.14
N LYS A 111 -0.76 1.54 -5.39
CA LYS A 111 0.12 2.10 -6.41
C LYS A 111 0.83 3.29 -5.82
N THR A 112 2.12 3.37 -6.06
CA THR A 112 2.93 4.52 -5.66
C THR A 112 3.56 5.05 -6.93
N LEU A 113 3.15 6.24 -7.35
CA LEU A 113 3.61 6.83 -8.60
C LEU A 113 4.47 8.05 -8.33
N ILE A 114 5.56 8.16 -9.09
CA ILE A 114 6.38 9.35 -9.11
C ILE A 114 5.88 10.24 -10.23
N GLU A 115 5.56 11.48 -9.92
CA GLU A 115 5.01 12.44 -10.87
C GLU A 115 5.81 13.73 -10.87
N GLU A 116 5.93 14.32 -12.03
CA GLU A 116 6.55 15.64 -12.22
C GLU A 116 5.52 16.54 -12.89
N PRO A 117 4.63 17.16 -12.10
CA PRO A 117 3.53 17.94 -12.68
C PRO A 117 3.98 19.23 -13.36
N GLY A 118 5.19 19.69 -13.07
CA GLY A 118 5.74 20.88 -13.69
C GLY A 118 7.25 20.92 -13.51
N ALA A 119 7.88 21.97 -14.07
CA ALA A 119 9.29 22.16 -13.92
C ALA A 119 9.65 22.31 -12.44
N ASP A 120 10.71 21.64 -12.03
CA ASP A 120 11.21 21.71 -10.68
C ASP A 120 10.19 21.25 -9.63
N GLN A 121 9.26 20.39 -10.04
CA GLN A 121 8.29 19.81 -9.14
C GLN A 121 8.41 18.29 -9.18
N LEU A 122 8.31 17.70 -8.02
CA LEU A 122 8.35 16.24 -7.88
C LEU A 122 7.37 15.86 -6.78
N GLN A 123 6.53 14.89 -7.05
CA GLN A 123 5.56 14.43 -6.07
C GLN A 123 5.37 12.94 -6.16
N VAL A 124 4.82 12.36 -5.10
CA VAL A 124 4.45 10.96 -5.03
C VAL A 124 2.95 10.90 -4.83
N ARG A 125 2.29 10.11 -5.66
CA ARG A 125 0.87 9.85 -5.52
C ARG A 125 0.69 8.44 -5.03
N PHE A 126 0.01 8.28 -3.90
CA PHE A 126 -0.35 6.99 -3.34
C PHE A 126 -1.80 6.71 -3.66
N TYR A 127 -2.06 5.55 -4.19
CA TYR A 127 -3.40 5.04 -4.40
C TYR A 127 -3.51 3.72 -3.66
N TYR A 128 -4.61 3.55 -2.95
CA TYR A 128 -4.82 2.37 -2.14
C TYR A 128 -6.28 1.96 -2.20
N ARG A 129 -6.52 0.67 -2.35
CA ARG A 129 -7.87 0.11 -2.32
C ARG A 129 -7.83 -1.24 -1.62
N ARG A 130 -8.81 -1.46 -0.79
CA ARG A 130 -8.94 -2.70 -0.06
C ARG A 130 -10.39 -3.16 -0.06
N SER A 131 -10.59 -4.49 -0.16
CA SER A 131 -11.89 -5.12 0.03
C SER A 131 -11.69 -6.40 0.81
N GLY A 132 -12.76 -6.92 1.37
CA GLY A 132 -12.72 -8.14 2.16
C GLY A 132 -12.98 -7.86 3.62
N LEU A 133 -12.96 -8.92 4.41
CA LEU A 133 -13.34 -8.84 5.80
C LEU A 133 -12.23 -8.27 6.66
N PRO A 134 -12.48 -7.18 7.38
CA PRO A 134 -11.52 -6.68 8.35
C PRO A 134 -11.61 -7.44 9.64
N SER A 135 -11.77 -8.72 9.56
CA SER A 135 -12.10 -9.55 10.70
C SER A 135 -10.91 -9.95 11.55
N VAL A 136 -9.75 -9.49 11.19
CA VAL A 136 -8.57 -9.83 11.96
C VAL A 136 -8.57 -9.01 13.23
N SER A 137 -8.91 -9.66 14.32
CA SER A 137 -9.08 -8.97 15.58
C SER A 137 -7.77 -8.36 16.08
N GLY A 138 -7.88 -7.15 16.58
CA GLY A 138 -6.77 -6.50 17.23
C GLY A 138 -5.68 -5.98 16.32
N VAL A 139 -5.81 -6.20 15.04
CA VAL A 139 -4.82 -5.70 14.08
C VAL A 139 -5.51 -4.77 13.11
N ASP A 140 -4.96 -3.60 12.97
CA ASP A 140 -5.44 -2.64 12.03
C ASP A 140 -4.80 -2.91 10.67
N ALA A 141 -5.48 -3.72 9.87
CA ALA A 141 -4.98 -4.08 8.55
C ALA A 141 -4.82 -2.84 7.66
N GLU A 142 -5.69 -1.87 7.83
CA GLU A 142 -5.62 -0.63 7.08
C GLU A 142 -4.36 0.14 7.42
N ALA A 143 -4.02 0.24 8.70
CA ALA A 143 -2.81 0.92 9.12
C ALA A 143 -1.56 0.23 8.57
N VAL A 144 -1.57 -1.10 8.57
CA VAL A 144 -0.47 -1.88 8.01
C VAL A 144 -0.27 -1.55 6.53
N LEU A 145 -1.36 -1.55 5.79
CA LEU A 145 -1.27 -1.32 4.34
C LEU A 145 -0.97 0.13 3.98
N LYS A 146 -1.44 1.07 4.78
CA LYS A 146 -1.13 2.48 4.58
C LYS A 146 0.33 2.79 4.84
N SER A 147 0.95 2.03 5.70
CA SER A 147 2.37 2.22 6.03
C SER A 147 3.28 1.68 4.95
N ALA A 148 2.80 0.76 4.16
CA ALA A 148 3.57 0.18 3.08
C ALA A 148 3.37 1.02 1.83
N PRO A 149 4.42 1.53 1.21
CA PRO A 149 4.30 2.37 0.02
C PRO A 149 3.82 1.62 -1.18
#